data_496520a663cba7d9408b7e3a782923d6
#
_entry.id   496520a663cba7d9408b7e3a782923d6
#
_cell.length_a   1.000
_cell.length_b   1.000
_cell.length_c   1.000
_cell.angle_alpha   90.00
_cell.angle_beta   90.00
_cell.angle_gamma   90.00
#
_symmetry.space_group_name_H-M   'P 1'
#
loop_
_entity.id
_entity.type
_entity.pdbx_description
1 polymer ?
#
loop_
_entity_poly.entity_id
_entity_poly.type
_entity_poly.pdbx_seq_one_letter_code
_entity_poly.pdbx_strand_id
1 'polypeptide(L)'
;MNGLEAFVIGAAIVAGAPNPPTVQYDESATCLAKNMYYEARNQGTAGWMAVTAVVLNRVNDDRFPNTICEVVQEGPTRPSWKDPKVKIPVKHRCQFSWFCDGKSDKPKSKTTYNKMLSLADSILSNELPFYDITDGATHYHADYVMPAWAKTKTRTVEIQDH
;
A
#
# COMPACT_ATOMS: atom_id res chain seq x y z
N MET A 1 17.61 70.03 33.52
CA MET A 1 18.31 68.72 33.30
C MET A 1 17.25 67.68 33.03
N ASN A 2 17.02 67.40 31.78
CA ASN A 2 15.97 66.45 31.36
C ASN A 2 16.63 65.27 30.70
N GLY A 3 16.63 64.12 31.43
CA GLY A 3 17.05 62.87 30.88
C GLY A 3 15.96 62.26 29.98
N LEU A 4 16.24 62.14 28.71
CA LEU A 4 15.43 61.32 27.78
C LEU A 4 15.84 59.85 27.95
N GLU A 5 14.97 59.08 28.57
CA GLU A 5 15.11 57.59 28.52
C GLU A 5 14.54 57.07 27.20
N ALA A 6 15.43 56.54 26.39
CA ALA A 6 15.03 55.88 25.15
C ALA A 6 14.56 54.45 25.45
N PHE A 7 13.26 54.21 25.31
CA PHE A 7 12.70 52.84 25.34
C PHE A 7 13.07 52.13 24.05
N VAL A 8 13.96 51.14 24.13
CA VAL A 8 14.21 50.21 23.05
C VAL A 8 13.14 49.13 23.08
N ILE A 9 12.19 49.20 22.17
CA ILE A 9 11.20 48.15 21.97
C ILE A 9 11.89 47.00 21.20
N GLY A 10 12.31 45.98 21.94
CA GLY A 10 12.82 44.77 21.37
C GLY A 10 11.70 44.01 20.63
N ALA A 11 11.80 43.94 19.32
CA ALA A 11 10.93 43.08 18.54
C ALA A 11 11.28 41.63 18.85
N ALA A 12 10.41 40.93 19.58
CA ALA A 12 10.51 39.49 19.78
C ALA A 12 10.29 38.79 18.44
N ILE A 13 11.33 38.19 17.89
CA ILE A 13 11.21 37.29 16.74
C ILE A 13 10.47 36.04 17.25
N VAL A 14 9.22 35.88 16.90
CA VAL A 14 8.48 34.64 17.12
C VAL A 14 9.13 33.60 16.22
N ALA A 15 10.00 32.77 16.78
CA ALA A 15 10.49 31.59 16.09
C ALA A 15 9.28 30.72 15.68
N GLY A 16 9.06 30.54 14.39
CA GLY A 16 7.98 29.69 13.90
C GLY A 16 8.07 28.31 14.56
N ALA A 17 6.94 27.78 14.99
CA ALA A 17 6.87 26.44 15.54
C ALA A 17 7.50 25.45 14.55
N PRO A 18 8.32 24.50 15.01
CA PRO A 18 8.89 23.50 14.13
C PRO A 18 7.74 22.74 13.43
N ASN A 19 7.88 22.55 12.12
CA ASN A 19 6.93 21.74 11.40
C ASN A 19 6.81 20.37 12.09
N PRO A 20 5.59 19.82 12.24
CA PRO A 20 5.43 18.49 12.81
C PRO A 20 6.27 17.49 12.00
N PRO A 21 6.90 16.50 12.65
CA PRO A 21 7.72 15.52 11.97
C PRO A 21 6.87 14.83 10.89
N THR A 22 7.36 14.84 9.67
CA THR A 22 6.76 14.06 8.59
C THR A 22 7.04 12.59 8.89
N VAL A 23 5.99 11.79 9.13
CA VAL A 23 6.13 10.34 9.26
C VAL A 23 6.57 9.80 7.90
N GLN A 24 7.76 9.23 7.85
CA GLN A 24 8.27 8.56 6.67
C GLN A 24 7.99 7.07 6.81
N TYR A 25 7.10 6.57 5.96
CA TYR A 25 6.81 5.15 5.88
C TYR A 25 7.81 4.43 5.01
N ASP A 26 8.08 3.17 5.35
CA ASP A 26 8.92 2.31 4.55
C ASP A 26 8.26 1.95 3.19
N GLU A 27 9.06 1.51 2.23
CA GLU A 27 8.61 1.17 0.89
C GLU A 27 7.62 -0.01 0.92
N SER A 28 7.86 -1.00 1.77
CA SER A 28 6.97 -2.17 1.94
C SER A 28 5.59 -1.76 2.42
N ALA A 29 5.50 -0.85 3.40
CA ALA A 29 4.24 -0.30 3.88
C ALA A 29 3.51 0.47 2.77
N THR A 30 4.26 1.23 1.97
CA THR A 30 3.71 1.97 0.83
C THR A 30 3.15 1.03 -0.25
N CYS A 31 3.87 -0.03 -0.61
CA CYS A 31 3.41 -1.03 -1.57
C CYS A 31 2.15 -1.74 -1.07
N LEU A 32 2.14 -2.17 0.19
CA LEU A 32 1.02 -2.87 0.82
C LEU A 32 -0.23 -1.98 0.90
N ALA A 33 -0.07 -0.72 1.32
CA ALA A 33 -1.16 0.25 1.39
C ALA A 33 -1.76 0.59 0.02
N LYS A 34 -0.93 0.72 -1.00
CA LYS A 34 -1.42 0.90 -2.38
C LYS A 34 -2.23 -0.30 -2.83
N ASN A 35 -1.77 -1.51 -2.54
CA ASN A 35 -2.51 -2.71 -2.89
C ASN A 35 -3.88 -2.77 -2.17
N MET A 36 -3.93 -2.51 -0.86
CA MET A 36 -5.21 -2.37 -0.14
C MET A 36 -6.13 -1.34 -0.81
N TYR A 37 -5.58 -0.18 -1.19
CA TYR A 37 -6.37 0.91 -1.75
C TYR A 37 -7.01 0.54 -3.09
N TYR A 38 -6.27 -0.08 -4.00
CA TYR A 38 -6.77 -0.38 -5.33
C TYR A 38 -7.62 -1.64 -5.37
N GLU A 39 -7.35 -2.61 -4.51
CA GLU A 39 -8.09 -3.87 -4.47
C GLU A 39 -9.31 -3.84 -3.54
N ALA A 40 -9.25 -3.13 -2.43
CA ALA A 40 -10.25 -3.27 -1.36
C ALA A 40 -10.73 -1.95 -0.73
N ARG A 41 -10.51 -0.78 -1.33
CA ARG A 41 -10.85 0.50 -0.68
C ARG A 41 -12.31 0.65 -0.26
N ASN A 42 -13.23 0.01 -0.97
CA ASN A 42 -14.67 0.06 -0.71
C ASN A 42 -15.16 -1.08 0.22
N GLN A 43 -14.23 -1.93 0.63
CA GLN A 43 -14.49 -3.12 1.41
C GLN A 43 -14.21 -2.85 2.86
N GLY A 44 -14.62 -2.58 3.81
CA GLY A 44 -14.21 -2.31 5.20
C GLY A 44 -12.86 -2.94 5.61
N THR A 45 -12.54 -2.85 6.88
CA THR A 45 -11.24 -3.32 7.41
C THR A 45 -11.01 -4.82 7.15
N ALA A 46 -12.05 -5.65 7.16
CA ALA A 46 -11.92 -7.08 6.88
C ALA A 46 -11.40 -7.34 5.46
N GLY A 47 -11.88 -6.60 4.44
CA GLY A 47 -11.36 -6.69 3.08
C GLY A 47 -9.90 -6.23 2.98
N TRP A 48 -9.53 -5.15 3.69
CA TRP A 48 -8.14 -4.67 3.74
C TRP A 48 -7.22 -5.73 4.35
N MET A 49 -7.65 -6.37 5.44
CA MET A 49 -6.90 -7.45 6.11
C MET A 49 -6.78 -8.69 5.21
N ALA A 50 -7.84 -9.06 4.49
CA ALA A 50 -7.84 -10.20 3.59
C ALA A 50 -6.84 -10.01 2.42
N VAL A 51 -6.87 -8.86 1.77
CA VAL A 51 -5.92 -8.53 0.68
C VAL A 51 -4.48 -8.49 1.20
N THR A 52 -4.27 -7.97 2.41
CA THR A 52 -2.97 -7.98 3.08
C THR A 52 -2.49 -9.41 3.33
N ALA A 53 -3.36 -10.28 3.85
CA ALA A 53 -3.03 -11.68 4.12
C ALA A 53 -2.56 -12.40 2.84
N VAL A 54 -3.26 -12.21 1.73
CA VAL A 54 -2.86 -12.80 0.45
C VAL A 54 -1.46 -12.36 0.01
N VAL A 55 -1.12 -11.06 0.16
CA VAL A 55 0.23 -10.57 -0.15
C VAL A 55 1.27 -11.21 0.76
N LEU A 56 1.04 -11.23 2.08
CA LEU A 56 1.98 -11.81 3.05
C LEU A 56 2.12 -13.34 2.87
N ASN A 57 1.03 -14.04 2.55
CA ASN A 57 1.07 -15.48 2.25
C ASN A 57 1.91 -15.75 1.00
N ARG A 58 1.80 -14.92 -0.04
CA ARG A 58 2.65 -15.04 -1.23
C ARG A 58 4.12 -14.79 -0.90
N VAL A 59 4.45 -13.77 -0.11
CA VAL A 59 5.84 -13.51 0.32
C VAL A 59 6.46 -14.71 1.03
N ASN A 60 5.66 -15.49 1.77
CA ASN A 60 6.10 -16.67 2.50
C ASN A 60 6.02 -17.97 1.69
N ASP A 61 5.64 -17.92 0.43
CA ASP A 61 5.46 -19.10 -0.43
C ASP A 61 6.49 -19.05 -1.57
N ASP A 62 7.33 -20.07 -1.67
CA ASP A 62 8.45 -20.16 -2.62
C ASP A 62 8.05 -20.04 -4.11
N ARG A 63 6.75 -20.13 -4.42
CA ARG A 63 6.21 -19.95 -5.78
C ARG A 63 6.12 -18.50 -6.19
N PHE A 64 6.27 -17.55 -5.28
CA PHE A 64 6.13 -16.12 -5.48
C PHE A 64 7.40 -15.37 -5.10
N PRO A 65 7.54 -14.10 -5.50
CA PRO A 65 8.61 -13.24 -5.00
C PRO A 65 8.59 -13.13 -3.47
N ASN A 66 9.76 -12.90 -2.88
CA ASN A 66 9.94 -12.92 -1.42
C ASN A 66 9.89 -11.53 -0.76
N THR A 67 9.53 -10.50 -1.50
CA THR A 67 9.31 -9.14 -0.96
C THR A 67 7.90 -8.64 -1.29
N ILE A 68 7.37 -7.79 -0.41
CA ILE A 68 6.01 -7.23 -0.57
C ILE A 68 5.87 -6.46 -1.88
N CYS A 69 6.83 -5.58 -2.19
CA CYS A 69 6.76 -4.79 -3.41
C CYS A 69 6.85 -5.64 -4.67
N GLU A 70 7.70 -6.65 -4.70
CA GLU A 70 7.81 -7.57 -5.84
C GLU A 70 6.54 -8.40 -6.03
N VAL A 71 5.91 -8.87 -4.94
CA VAL A 71 4.60 -9.56 -5.01
C VAL A 71 3.53 -8.63 -5.56
N VAL A 72 3.45 -7.39 -5.07
CA VAL A 72 2.44 -6.42 -5.49
C VAL A 72 2.64 -5.98 -6.94
N GLN A 73 3.89 -5.92 -7.40
CA GLN A 73 4.26 -5.48 -8.74
C GLN A 73 4.49 -6.66 -9.72
N GLU A 74 4.18 -7.88 -9.31
CA GLU A 74 4.47 -9.08 -10.08
C GLU A 74 3.75 -9.08 -11.44
N GLY A 75 4.51 -9.38 -12.48
CA GLY A 75 4.01 -9.51 -13.84
C GLY A 75 5.13 -9.55 -14.88
N PRO A 76 4.82 -9.95 -16.12
CA PRO A 76 5.80 -9.95 -17.19
C PRO A 76 6.25 -8.52 -17.50
N THR A 77 7.53 -8.39 -17.82
CA THR A 77 8.16 -7.12 -18.22
C THR A 77 8.70 -7.19 -19.64
N ARG A 78 8.90 -6.03 -20.26
CA ARG A 78 9.57 -5.86 -21.55
C ARG A 78 10.58 -4.73 -21.47
N PRO A 79 11.60 -4.69 -22.34
CA PRO A 79 12.48 -3.53 -22.45
C PRO A 79 11.70 -2.25 -22.79
N SER A 80 12.12 -1.13 -22.21
CA SER A 80 11.62 0.18 -22.61
C SER A 80 12.15 0.53 -24.01
N TRP A 81 11.33 1.19 -24.82
CA TRP A 81 11.78 1.68 -26.14
C TRP A 81 12.78 2.84 -26.03
N LYS A 82 12.75 3.58 -24.91
CA LYS A 82 13.68 4.70 -24.65
C LYS A 82 15.05 4.23 -24.17
N ASP A 83 15.07 3.19 -23.34
CA ASP A 83 16.27 2.58 -22.82
C ASP A 83 16.03 1.07 -22.63
N PRO A 84 16.62 0.22 -23.48
CA PRO A 84 16.44 -1.23 -23.40
C PRO A 84 16.92 -1.87 -22.10
N LYS A 85 17.76 -1.19 -21.33
CA LYS A 85 18.19 -1.65 -19.99
C LYS A 85 17.09 -1.52 -18.94
N VAL A 86 16.14 -0.61 -19.16
CA VAL A 86 15.02 -0.39 -18.27
C VAL A 86 13.89 -1.37 -18.59
N LYS A 87 13.48 -2.17 -17.62
CA LYS A 87 12.32 -3.07 -17.72
C LYS A 87 11.05 -2.32 -17.35
N ILE A 88 10.03 -2.45 -18.17
CA ILE A 88 8.70 -1.89 -17.89
C ILE A 88 7.64 -2.99 -17.90
N PRO A 89 6.61 -2.92 -17.03
CA PRO A 89 5.54 -3.90 -17.00
C PRO A 89 4.79 -3.99 -18.32
N VAL A 90 4.37 -5.20 -18.70
CA VAL A 90 3.47 -5.41 -19.85
C VAL A 90 2.07 -5.02 -19.42
N LYS A 91 1.49 -4.05 -20.12
CA LYS A 91 0.17 -3.49 -19.79
C LYS A 91 -0.90 -4.58 -19.67
N HIS A 92 -1.71 -4.50 -18.61
CA HIS A 92 -2.80 -5.43 -18.29
C HIS A 92 -2.39 -6.90 -18.05
N ARG A 93 -1.11 -7.16 -17.75
CA ARG A 93 -0.58 -8.50 -17.51
C ARG A 93 -0.07 -8.73 -16.07
N CYS A 94 -0.24 -7.75 -15.17
CA CYS A 94 0.21 -7.86 -13.77
C CYS A 94 -0.78 -8.68 -12.92
N GLN A 95 -0.28 -9.31 -11.87
CA GLN A 95 -1.07 -10.07 -10.90
C GLN A 95 -2.13 -9.17 -10.23
N PHE A 96 -1.71 -7.98 -9.79
CA PHE A 96 -2.60 -6.91 -9.37
C PHE A 96 -2.75 -5.92 -10.53
N SER A 97 -3.93 -5.91 -11.13
CA SER A 97 -4.17 -5.24 -12.41
C SER A 97 -3.91 -3.73 -12.39
N TRP A 98 -4.12 -3.09 -11.24
CA TRP A 98 -3.95 -1.65 -11.07
C TRP A 98 -2.52 -1.19 -11.34
N PHE A 99 -1.51 -2.03 -11.03
CA PHE A 99 -0.10 -1.68 -11.16
C PHE A 99 0.33 -1.44 -12.63
N CYS A 100 -0.30 -2.10 -13.58
CA CYS A 100 0.06 -1.95 -15.00
C CYS A 100 -1.15 -1.73 -15.93
N ASP A 101 -2.22 -1.10 -15.44
CA ASP A 101 -3.38 -0.73 -16.24
C ASP A 101 -3.17 0.55 -17.07
N GLY A 102 -2.07 1.25 -16.84
CA GLY A 102 -1.68 2.48 -17.52
C GLY A 102 -2.34 3.73 -16.94
N LYS A 103 -3.01 3.63 -15.81
CA LYS A 103 -3.55 4.76 -15.05
C LYS A 103 -2.54 5.24 -14.01
N SER A 104 -2.85 6.36 -13.37
CA SER A 104 -2.02 6.88 -12.29
C SER A 104 -2.20 6.09 -11.00
N ASP A 105 -1.08 5.62 -10.40
CA ASP A 105 -1.03 4.93 -9.11
C ASP A 105 -1.01 5.91 -7.92
N LYS A 106 -1.55 7.11 -8.10
CA LYS A 106 -1.73 8.09 -7.03
C LYS A 106 -3.13 7.93 -6.42
N PRO A 107 -3.25 7.52 -5.15
CA PRO A 107 -4.55 7.39 -4.50
C PRO A 107 -5.32 8.72 -4.51
N LYS A 108 -6.57 8.69 -4.98
CA LYS A 108 -7.42 9.89 -5.06
C LYS A 108 -7.91 10.33 -3.68
N SER A 109 -8.30 9.39 -2.82
CA SER A 109 -8.70 9.67 -1.44
C SER A 109 -7.49 9.57 -0.51
N LYS A 110 -6.90 10.70 -0.18
CA LYS A 110 -5.77 10.77 0.76
C LYS A 110 -6.15 10.26 2.15
N THR A 111 -7.34 10.58 2.63
CA THR A 111 -7.82 10.15 3.95
C THR A 111 -7.89 8.63 4.05
N THR A 112 -8.51 7.96 3.08
CA THR A 112 -8.59 6.49 3.05
C THR A 112 -7.21 5.87 2.91
N TYR A 113 -6.38 6.40 2.01
CA TYR A 113 -5.03 5.89 1.79
C TYR A 113 -4.15 6.03 3.05
N ASN A 114 -4.22 7.15 3.75
CA ASN A 114 -3.45 7.34 4.98
C ASN A 114 -3.86 6.36 6.10
N LYS A 115 -5.13 5.99 6.20
CA LYS A 115 -5.57 4.93 7.12
C LYS A 115 -4.96 3.57 6.75
N MET A 116 -4.93 3.24 5.46
CA MET A 116 -4.32 2.00 4.97
C MET A 116 -2.81 2.00 5.17
N LEU A 117 -2.16 3.14 4.99
CA LEU A 117 -0.72 3.29 5.19
C LEU A 117 -0.34 3.11 6.66
N SER A 118 -1.09 3.72 7.58
CA SER A 118 -0.89 3.51 9.02
C SER A 118 -1.16 2.05 9.42
N LEU A 119 -2.17 1.41 8.86
CA LEU A 119 -2.46 0.00 9.12
C LEU A 119 -1.33 -0.91 8.61
N ALA A 120 -0.85 -0.68 7.37
CA ALA A 120 0.26 -1.43 6.80
C ALA A 120 1.53 -1.30 7.66
N ASP A 121 1.87 -0.09 8.07
CA ASP A 121 3.00 0.19 8.92
C ASP A 121 2.90 -0.52 10.27
N SER A 122 1.76 -0.43 10.95
CA SER A 122 1.52 -1.10 12.23
C SER A 122 1.58 -2.64 12.13
N ILE A 123 1.15 -3.22 11.01
CA ILE A 123 1.27 -4.66 10.76
C ILE A 123 2.74 -5.04 10.57
N LEU A 124 3.48 -4.31 9.74
CA LEU A 124 4.86 -4.63 9.40
C LEU A 124 5.84 -4.37 10.54
N SER A 125 5.56 -3.38 11.39
CA SER A 125 6.35 -3.10 12.62
C SER A 125 5.99 -4.02 13.79
N ASN A 126 5.01 -4.93 13.64
CA ASN A 126 4.45 -5.76 14.72
C ASN A 126 3.82 -4.99 15.88
N GLU A 127 3.46 -3.73 15.68
CA GLU A 127 2.69 -2.95 16.66
C GLU A 127 1.25 -3.45 16.75
N LEU A 128 0.71 -3.95 15.63
CA LEU A 128 -0.60 -4.58 15.55
C LEU A 128 -0.42 -6.09 15.29
N PRO A 129 -0.95 -6.98 16.16
CA PRO A 129 -1.01 -8.40 15.87
C PRO A 129 -1.78 -8.65 14.58
N PHE A 130 -1.15 -9.34 13.64
CA PHE A 130 -1.78 -9.70 12.38
C PHE A 130 -2.22 -11.15 12.40
N TYR A 131 -3.51 -11.38 12.20
CA TYR A 131 -4.09 -12.71 12.06
C TYR A 131 -4.53 -12.92 10.61
N ASP A 132 -4.06 -13.97 9.99
CA ASP A 132 -4.52 -14.35 8.65
C ASP A 132 -5.94 -14.88 8.70
N ILE A 133 -6.89 -14.03 8.31
CA ILE A 133 -8.32 -14.38 8.25
C ILE A 133 -8.68 -15.15 6.98
N THR A 134 -7.71 -15.43 6.11
CA THR A 134 -7.90 -16.10 4.81
C THR A 134 -7.51 -17.56 4.82
N ASP A 135 -7.03 -18.07 5.96
CA ASP A 135 -6.55 -19.46 6.12
C ASP A 135 -5.49 -19.85 5.08
N GLY A 136 -4.48 -19.00 4.92
CA GLY A 136 -3.35 -19.24 4.03
C GLY A 136 -3.63 -18.98 2.54
N ALA A 137 -4.72 -18.29 2.19
CA ALA A 137 -5.06 -18.04 0.79
C ALA A 137 -3.97 -17.24 0.07
N THR A 138 -3.61 -17.68 -1.13
CA THR A 138 -2.70 -16.98 -2.06
C THR A 138 -3.42 -16.44 -3.29
N HIS A 139 -4.72 -16.74 -3.44
CA HIS A 139 -5.57 -16.31 -4.54
C HIS A 139 -6.94 -15.92 -4.01
N TYR A 140 -7.56 -14.95 -4.66
CA TYR A 140 -8.95 -14.56 -4.41
C TYR A 140 -9.63 -14.12 -5.70
N HIS A 141 -10.94 -14.11 -5.70
CA HIS A 141 -11.76 -13.55 -6.77
C HIS A 141 -13.06 -13.00 -6.17
N ALA A 142 -13.72 -12.09 -6.88
CA ALA A 142 -15.03 -11.62 -6.49
C ALA A 142 -16.06 -12.75 -6.58
N ASP A 143 -17.09 -12.74 -5.74
CA ASP A 143 -18.12 -13.78 -5.64
C ASP A 143 -18.90 -13.98 -6.94
N TYR A 144 -19.07 -12.90 -7.71
CA TYR A 144 -19.77 -12.90 -9.01
C TYR A 144 -18.86 -13.30 -10.20
N VAL A 145 -17.60 -13.67 -9.97
CA VAL A 145 -16.65 -14.12 -11.00
C VAL A 145 -16.15 -15.51 -10.67
N MET A 146 -16.18 -16.42 -11.65
CA MET A 146 -15.62 -17.77 -11.50
C MET A 146 -14.47 -17.96 -12.50
N PRO A 147 -13.24 -17.56 -12.13
CA PRO A 147 -12.08 -17.75 -13.00
C PRO A 147 -11.75 -19.23 -13.16
N ALA A 148 -11.18 -19.59 -14.30
CA ALA A 148 -10.88 -21.00 -14.62
C ALA A 148 -10.01 -21.69 -13.56
N TRP A 149 -9.05 -20.96 -12.98
CA TRP A 149 -8.17 -21.48 -11.94
C TRP A 149 -8.89 -21.80 -10.61
N ALA A 150 -10.05 -21.17 -10.32
CA ALA A 150 -10.78 -21.42 -9.08
C ALA A 150 -11.24 -22.88 -8.96
N LYS A 151 -11.49 -23.53 -10.07
CA LYS A 151 -11.87 -24.96 -10.11
C LYS A 151 -10.75 -25.91 -9.69
N THR A 152 -9.50 -25.46 -9.74
CA THR A 152 -8.30 -26.25 -9.42
C THR A 152 -7.74 -25.98 -8.01
N LYS A 153 -8.39 -25.12 -7.24
CA LYS A 153 -7.96 -24.70 -5.91
C LYS A 153 -9.04 -25.00 -4.87
N THR A 154 -8.61 -25.35 -3.68
CA THR A 154 -9.52 -25.49 -2.53
C THR A 154 -9.92 -24.10 -2.06
N ARG A 155 -11.23 -23.88 -1.91
CA ARG A 155 -11.77 -22.66 -1.29
C ARG A 155 -11.50 -22.71 0.21
N THR A 156 -10.93 -21.68 0.77
CA THR A 156 -10.65 -21.55 2.20
C THR A 156 -11.74 -20.76 2.92
N VAL A 157 -12.06 -19.59 2.43
CA VAL A 157 -12.98 -18.66 3.11
C VAL A 157 -13.67 -17.75 2.11
N GLU A 158 -14.77 -17.16 2.52
CA GLU A 158 -15.46 -16.06 1.83
C GLU A 158 -15.48 -14.85 2.76
N ILE A 159 -14.99 -13.72 2.28
CA ILE A 159 -14.90 -12.48 3.06
C ILE A 159 -15.50 -11.36 2.23
N GLN A 160 -16.66 -10.85 2.67
CA GLN A 160 -17.44 -9.84 1.95
C GLN A 160 -17.74 -10.34 0.51
N ASP A 161 -17.37 -9.58 -0.51
CA ASP A 161 -17.64 -9.91 -1.92
C ASP A 161 -16.48 -10.74 -2.56
N HIS A 162 -15.61 -11.37 -1.74
CA HIS A 162 -14.43 -12.14 -2.20
C HIS A 162 -14.32 -13.52 -1.56
#